data_c29a5c1dbd522f3e0ce6df8608cc5767
#
_entry.id   c29a5c1dbd522f3e0ce6df8608cc5767
#
_cell.length_a   1.000
_cell.length_b   1.000
_cell.length_c   1.000
_cell.angle_alpha   90.00
_cell.angle_beta   90.00
_cell.angle_gamma   90.00
#
_symmetry.space_group_name_H-M   'P 1'
#
loop_
_entity.id
_entity.type
_entity.pdbx_description
1 polymer ?
#
loop_
_entity_poly.entity_id
_entity_poly.type
_entity_poly.pdbx_seq_one_letter_code
_entity_poly.pdbx_strand_id
1 'polypeptide(L)'
;MVALLGQAQPQPKVLEIMSRPLEKIAPWWQYREHFMTQERIDKGAQYWLDHRQALERIAAEYQVAPEYLVSIIGVETFYGRTTGKYRVLDALATLAFDYPQRGSYFRGELEQFLLLTRENKLDPLTTTGSYAGAMGVPQFMPSVYRRYAVDADTDRKRDLWDSPDDILASVANYLHEWGWTPGAPVLAETSLDPDPSFQIEMHNLELNETVGSLGAHGVKVEADVAPDTPVVLVSAEQRDGPAYRVGFHNFYVITRYNHSARYAMTVCDLATAIAAHVHAAAP
;
A
#
# COMPACT_ATOMS: atom_id res chain seq x y z
N MET A 1 -8.39 29.64 -10.00
CA MET A 1 -8.13 28.95 -8.72
C MET A 1 -9.14 29.36 -7.67
N VAL A 2 -9.28 30.63 -7.27
CA VAL A 2 -10.26 31.09 -6.24
C VAL A 2 -11.69 30.67 -6.57
N ALA A 3 -12.15 30.86 -7.81
CA ALA A 3 -13.50 30.47 -8.25
C ALA A 3 -13.75 28.95 -8.17
N LEU A 4 -12.72 28.11 -8.32
CA LEU A 4 -12.82 26.66 -8.21
C LEU A 4 -12.90 26.23 -6.74
N LEU A 5 -12.05 26.79 -5.87
CA LEU A 5 -12.11 26.53 -4.42
C LEU A 5 -13.46 26.97 -3.82
N GLY A 6 -14.06 28.04 -4.34
CA GLY A 6 -15.41 28.47 -3.95
C GLY A 6 -16.54 27.47 -4.28
N GLN A 7 -16.23 26.43 -5.08
CA GLN A 7 -17.18 25.35 -5.40
C GLN A 7 -16.98 24.09 -4.53
N ALA A 8 -15.97 24.10 -3.66
CA ALA A 8 -15.77 23.03 -2.70
C ALA A 8 -16.90 23.03 -1.65
N GLN A 9 -17.41 21.85 -1.33
CA GLN A 9 -18.48 21.66 -0.35
C GLN A 9 -17.92 20.96 0.89
N PRO A 10 -18.08 21.52 2.09
CA PRO A 10 -17.67 20.88 3.33
C PRO A 10 -18.28 19.48 3.48
N GLN A 11 -17.47 18.52 3.92
CA GLN A 11 -17.86 17.12 4.10
C GLN A 11 -17.74 16.70 5.59
N PRO A 12 -18.71 16.97 6.46
CA PRO A 12 -18.60 16.63 7.88
C PRO A 12 -18.35 15.14 8.13
N LYS A 13 -18.88 14.26 7.28
CA LYS A 13 -18.65 12.82 7.36
C LYS A 13 -17.19 12.42 7.17
N VAL A 14 -16.43 13.18 6.38
CA VAL A 14 -14.98 12.98 6.21
C VAL A 14 -14.26 13.21 7.53
N LEU A 15 -14.62 14.26 8.27
CA LEU A 15 -14.04 14.56 9.59
C LEU A 15 -14.37 13.47 10.61
N GLU A 16 -15.60 12.96 10.59
CA GLU A 16 -16.01 11.86 11.46
C GLU A 16 -15.19 10.58 11.20
N ILE A 17 -15.01 10.20 9.93
CA ILE A 17 -14.21 9.02 9.56
C ILE A 17 -12.75 9.19 9.97
N MET A 18 -12.16 10.36 9.70
CA MET A 18 -10.78 10.68 10.06
C MET A 18 -10.50 10.65 11.58
N SER A 19 -11.52 10.95 12.39
CA SER A 19 -11.39 10.90 13.86
C SER A 19 -11.45 9.48 14.43
N ARG A 20 -11.90 8.49 13.67
CA ARG A 20 -12.08 7.08 14.11
C ARG A 20 -11.42 6.10 13.15
N PRO A 21 -10.08 6.10 13.01
CA PRO A 21 -9.41 5.16 12.12
C PRO A 21 -9.56 3.73 12.64
N LEU A 22 -10.29 2.89 11.89
CA LEU A 22 -10.52 1.46 12.20
C LEU A 22 -9.22 0.65 12.29
N GLU A 23 -8.18 1.05 11.55
CA GLU A 23 -6.89 0.37 11.52
C GLU A 23 -6.14 0.34 12.85
N LYS A 24 -6.45 1.24 13.78
CA LYS A 24 -5.71 1.34 15.05
C LYS A 24 -6.20 0.41 16.16
N ILE A 25 -7.33 -0.28 15.98
CA ILE A 25 -8.05 -0.94 17.10
C ILE A 25 -8.04 -2.47 16.98
N ALA A 26 -7.99 -3.03 15.79
CA ALA A 26 -8.09 -4.48 15.60
C ALA A 26 -6.73 -5.20 15.80
N PRO A 27 -6.67 -6.38 16.47
CA PRO A 27 -5.47 -7.22 16.50
C PRO A 27 -5.13 -7.70 15.09
N TRP A 28 -3.86 -8.12 14.87
CA TRP A 28 -3.37 -8.53 13.55
C TRP A 28 -4.24 -9.62 12.90
N TRP A 29 -4.55 -10.69 13.63
CA TRP A 29 -5.33 -11.80 13.07
C TRP A 29 -6.69 -11.37 12.53
N GLN A 30 -7.37 -10.41 13.20
CA GLN A 30 -8.66 -9.87 12.75
C GLN A 30 -8.51 -8.97 11.54
N TYR A 31 -7.47 -8.12 11.53
CA TYR A 31 -7.14 -7.29 10.37
C TYR A 31 -6.84 -8.15 9.14
N ARG A 32 -6.02 -9.19 9.32
CA ARG A 32 -5.66 -10.14 8.29
C ARG A 32 -6.88 -10.85 7.68
N GLU A 33 -7.78 -11.36 8.51
CA GLU A 33 -9.01 -12.05 8.07
C GLU A 33 -9.89 -11.19 7.17
N HIS A 34 -9.93 -9.87 7.38
CA HIS A 34 -10.69 -8.96 6.53
C HIS A 34 -10.16 -8.92 5.08
N PHE A 35 -8.87 -9.10 4.88
CA PHE A 35 -8.25 -9.06 3.56
C PHE A 35 -8.01 -10.44 2.94
N MET A 36 -7.75 -11.46 3.76
CA MET A 36 -7.41 -12.82 3.30
C MET A 36 -8.66 -13.67 3.03
N THR A 37 -9.60 -13.12 2.29
CA THR A 37 -10.81 -13.86 1.88
C THR A 37 -10.56 -14.61 0.57
N GLN A 38 -11.21 -15.78 0.41
CA GLN A 38 -11.11 -16.55 -0.83
C GLN A 38 -11.54 -15.72 -2.05
N GLU A 39 -12.61 -14.93 -1.92
CA GLU A 39 -13.05 -14.04 -2.99
C GLU A 39 -11.95 -13.07 -3.45
N ARG A 40 -11.18 -12.49 -2.51
CA ARG A 40 -10.08 -11.56 -2.87
C ARG A 40 -8.92 -12.29 -3.55
N ILE A 41 -8.60 -13.50 -3.10
CA ILE A 41 -7.54 -14.31 -3.72
C ILE A 41 -7.95 -14.71 -5.14
N ASP A 42 -9.16 -15.22 -5.33
CA ASP A 42 -9.69 -15.63 -6.65
C ASP A 42 -9.75 -14.45 -7.62
N LYS A 43 -10.20 -13.28 -7.14
CA LYS A 43 -10.23 -12.05 -7.93
C LYS A 43 -8.83 -11.53 -8.27
N GLY A 44 -7.86 -11.72 -7.38
CA GLY A 44 -6.46 -11.40 -7.64
C GLY A 44 -5.85 -12.28 -8.71
N ALA A 45 -6.09 -13.59 -8.64
CA ALA A 45 -5.67 -14.51 -9.67
C ALA A 45 -6.33 -14.20 -11.03
N GLN A 46 -7.63 -13.87 -11.02
CA GLN A 46 -8.33 -13.46 -12.24
C GLN A 46 -7.75 -12.16 -12.83
N TYR A 47 -7.51 -11.13 -11.98
CA TYR A 47 -6.90 -9.87 -12.40
C TYR A 47 -5.51 -10.11 -13.02
N TRP A 48 -4.70 -10.98 -12.42
CA TRP A 48 -3.40 -11.40 -12.97
C TRP A 48 -3.54 -11.99 -14.37
N LEU A 49 -4.48 -12.93 -14.53
CA LEU A 49 -4.69 -13.62 -15.81
C LEU A 49 -5.23 -12.67 -16.88
N ASP A 50 -6.18 -11.81 -16.54
CA ASP A 50 -6.80 -10.84 -17.46
C ASP A 50 -5.79 -9.80 -17.98
N HIS A 51 -4.79 -9.45 -17.14
CA HIS A 51 -3.78 -8.43 -17.46
C HIS A 51 -2.37 -9.01 -17.59
N ARG A 52 -2.25 -10.31 -17.82
CA ARG A 52 -0.97 -11.06 -17.82
C ARG A 52 0.12 -10.37 -18.64
N GLN A 53 -0.19 -9.99 -19.88
CA GLN A 53 0.81 -9.42 -20.79
C GLN A 53 1.38 -8.08 -20.26
N ALA A 54 0.51 -7.19 -19.81
CA ALA A 54 0.92 -5.91 -19.22
C ALA A 54 1.71 -6.14 -17.91
N LEU A 55 1.20 -7.03 -17.05
CA LEU A 55 1.80 -7.34 -15.75
C LEU A 55 3.21 -7.92 -15.91
N GLU A 56 3.41 -8.91 -16.78
CA GLU A 56 4.72 -9.54 -17.02
C GLU A 56 5.72 -8.54 -17.62
N ARG A 57 5.29 -7.71 -18.58
CA ARG A 57 6.12 -6.64 -19.16
C ARG A 57 6.56 -5.63 -18.12
N ILE A 58 5.62 -5.11 -17.33
CA ILE A 58 5.88 -4.09 -16.31
C ILE A 58 6.72 -4.66 -15.17
N ALA A 59 6.42 -5.88 -14.72
CA ALA A 59 7.21 -6.57 -13.69
C ALA A 59 8.68 -6.73 -14.12
N ALA A 60 8.92 -7.07 -15.38
CA ALA A 60 10.27 -7.18 -15.94
C ALA A 60 10.96 -5.82 -16.08
N GLU A 61 10.24 -4.79 -16.52
CA GLU A 61 10.77 -3.43 -16.72
C GLU A 61 11.21 -2.78 -15.40
N TYR A 62 10.35 -2.83 -14.36
CA TYR A 62 10.62 -2.24 -13.05
C TYR A 62 11.32 -3.19 -12.09
N GLN A 63 11.49 -4.45 -12.48
CA GLN A 63 12.06 -5.52 -11.66
C GLN A 63 11.34 -5.72 -10.32
N VAL A 64 10.03 -5.53 -10.31
CA VAL A 64 9.14 -5.79 -9.18
C VAL A 64 8.36 -7.08 -9.43
N ALA A 65 8.34 -7.98 -8.46
CA ALA A 65 7.61 -9.23 -8.62
C ALA A 65 6.10 -9.00 -8.78
N PRO A 66 5.46 -9.64 -9.79
CA PRO A 66 4.08 -9.33 -10.20
C PRO A 66 3.04 -9.53 -9.12
N GLU A 67 3.25 -10.49 -8.21
CA GLU A 67 2.35 -10.76 -7.08
C GLU A 67 2.17 -9.56 -6.15
N TYR A 68 3.21 -8.74 -5.95
CA TYR A 68 3.11 -7.55 -5.11
C TYR A 68 2.33 -6.43 -5.80
N LEU A 69 2.45 -6.28 -7.12
CA LEU A 69 1.66 -5.31 -7.88
C LEU A 69 0.16 -5.63 -7.79
N VAL A 70 -0.20 -6.89 -8.02
CA VAL A 70 -1.59 -7.35 -7.94
C VAL A 70 -2.12 -7.26 -6.52
N SER A 71 -1.30 -7.65 -5.53
CA SER A 71 -1.68 -7.61 -4.12
C SER A 71 -1.97 -6.19 -3.62
N ILE A 72 -1.12 -5.21 -3.94
CA ILE A 72 -1.35 -3.80 -3.58
C ILE A 72 -2.69 -3.32 -4.16
N ILE A 73 -2.93 -3.54 -5.44
CA ILE A 73 -4.21 -3.20 -6.11
C ILE A 73 -5.39 -3.90 -5.42
N GLY A 74 -5.20 -5.14 -5.01
CA GLY A 74 -6.18 -5.93 -4.28
C GLY A 74 -6.50 -5.37 -2.89
N VAL A 75 -5.50 -4.92 -2.15
CA VAL A 75 -5.66 -4.32 -0.81
C VAL A 75 -6.30 -2.95 -0.92
N GLU A 76 -5.86 -2.11 -1.85
CA GLU A 76 -6.32 -0.72 -1.98
C GLU A 76 -7.78 -0.62 -2.42
N THR A 77 -8.15 -1.30 -3.49
CA THR A 77 -9.46 -1.08 -4.12
C THR A 77 -10.24 -2.34 -4.48
N PHE A 78 -9.78 -3.51 -4.01
CA PHE A 78 -10.35 -4.77 -4.46
C PHE A 78 -10.37 -4.88 -6.00
N TYR A 79 -9.19 -4.65 -6.59
CA TYR A 79 -8.96 -4.69 -8.05
C TYR A 79 -9.81 -3.66 -8.81
N GLY A 80 -9.87 -2.43 -8.32
CA GLY A 80 -10.62 -1.32 -8.93
C GLY A 80 -12.11 -1.26 -8.59
N ARG A 81 -12.63 -2.21 -7.78
CA ARG A 81 -14.07 -2.26 -7.44
C ARG A 81 -14.53 -1.11 -6.54
N THR A 82 -13.62 -0.53 -5.73
CA THR A 82 -13.93 0.50 -4.73
C THR A 82 -12.89 1.61 -4.70
N THR A 83 -12.87 2.47 -5.71
CA THR A 83 -11.91 3.59 -5.83
C THR A 83 -12.28 4.84 -5.02
N GLY A 84 -13.40 4.79 -4.29
CA GLY A 84 -13.91 5.91 -3.51
C GLY A 84 -15.05 6.66 -4.23
N LYS A 85 -15.82 7.43 -3.43
CA LYS A 85 -17.02 8.12 -3.90
C LYS A 85 -17.08 9.61 -3.51
N TYR A 86 -16.08 10.07 -2.80
CA TYR A 86 -16.01 11.47 -2.40
C TYR A 86 -15.39 12.29 -3.52
N ARG A 87 -15.97 13.44 -3.83
CA ARG A 87 -15.30 14.40 -4.72
C ARG A 87 -13.99 14.83 -4.06
N VAL A 88 -12.87 14.61 -4.75
CA VAL A 88 -11.53 14.83 -4.19
C VAL A 88 -11.34 16.27 -3.74
N LEU A 89 -11.85 17.24 -4.53
CA LEU A 89 -11.85 18.66 -4.16
C LEU A 89 -12.47 18.91 -2.79
N ASP A 90 -13.63 18.32 -2.54
CA ASP A 90 -14.38 18.52 -1.29
C ASP A 90 -13.69 17.87 -0.11
N ALA A 91 -13.22 16.62 -0.28
CA ALA A 91 -12.52 15.88 0.76
C ALA A 91 -11.24 16.61 1.19
N LEU A 92 -10.42 17.01 0.23
CA LEU A 92 -9.16 17.70 0.48
C LEU A 92 -9.38 19.11 1.06
N ALA A 93 -10.36 19.88 0.55
CA ALA A 93 -10.69 21.20 1.11
C ALA A 93 -11.18 21.08 2.55
N THR A 94 -12.08 20.14 2.84
CA THR A 94 -12.55 19.89 4.21
C THR A 94 -11.38 19.56 5.15
N LEU A 95 -10.50 18.64 4.76
CA LEU A 95 -9.36 18.24 5.58
C LEU A 95 -8.29 19.34 5.70
N ALA A 96 -8.13 20.17 4.67
CA ALA A 96 -7.19 21.28 4.66
C ALA A 96 -7.56 22.40 5.64
N PHE A 97 -8.85 22.64 5.82
CA PHE A 97 -9.34 23.80 6.57
C PHE A 97 -10.03 23.44 7.88
N ASP A 98 -10.67 22.28 7.97
CA ASP A 98 -11.49 21.88 9.12
C ASP A 98 -10.87 20.71 9.94
N TYR A 99 -9.66 20.21 9.57
CA TYR A 99 -8.95 19.16 10.29
C TYR A 99 -7.56 19.63 10.78
N PRO A 100 -7.49 20.36 11.92
CA PRO A 100 -6.28 21.05 12.39
C PRO A 100 -5.06 20.12 12.56
N GLN A 101 -5.26 18.84 12.98
CA GLN A 101 -4.19 17.90 13.28
C GLN A 101 -3.28 17.64 12.06
N ARG A 102 -3.83 17.70 10.85
CA ARG A 102 -3.10 17.47 9.59
C ARG A 102 -3.43 18.50 8.50
N GLY A 103 -4.01 19.64 8.88
CA GLY A 103 -4.45 20.67 7.92
C GLY A 103 -3.33 21.16 6.99
N SER A 104 -2.10 21.30 7.50
CA SER A 104 -0.95 21.69 6.66
C SER A 104 -0.65 20.65 5.56
N TYR A 105 -0.67 19.38 5.90
CA TYR A 105 -0.48 18.28 4.94
C TYR A 105 -1.57 18.30 3.86
N PHE A 106 -2.84 18.39 4.26
CA PHE A 106 -3.95 18.38 3.30
C PHE A 106 -4.04 19.67 2.45
N ARG A 107 -3.54 20.79 2.94
CA ARG A 107 -3.37 21.99 2.09
C ARG A 107 -2.35 21.74 0.98
N GLY A 108 -1.24 21.07 1.28
CA GLY A 108 -0.28 20.63 0.28
C GLY A 108 -0.91 19.69 -0.75
N GLU A 109 -1.65 18.68 -0.29
CA GLU A 109 -2.33 17.74 -1.20
C GLU A 109 -3.41 18.42 -2.07
N LEU A 110 -4.14 19.38 -1.53
CA LEU A 110 -5.11 20.17 -2.29
C LEU A 110 -4.42 21.00 -3.39
N GLU A 111 -3.27 21.61 -3.10
CA GLU A 111 -2.45 22.30 -4.12
C GLU A 111 -2.00 21.33 -5.20
N GLN A 112 -1.46 20.16 -4.80
CA GLN A 112 -1.03 19.12 -5.74
C GLN A 112 -2.19 18.61 -6.59
N PHE A 113 -3.40 18.47 -6.04
CA PHE A 113 -4.60 18.09 -6.78
C PHE A 113 -4.95 19.12 -7.86
N LEU A 114 -4.94 20.42 -7.53
CA LEU A 114 -5.24 21.48 -8.48
C LEU A 114 -4.21 21.55 -9.62
N LEU A 115 -2.95 21.26 -9.34
CA LEU A 115 -1.92 21.15 -10.36
C LEU A 115 -2.12 19.91 -11.24
N LEU A 116 -2.37 18.75 -10.61
CA LEU A 116 -2.62 17.49 -11.28
C LEU A 116 -3.80 17.57 -12.25
N THR A 117 -4.92 18.18 -11.84
CA THR A 117 -6.10 18.31 -12.72
C THR A 117 -5.80 19.09 -14.00
N ARG A 118 -4.91 20.07 -13.94
CA ARG A 118 -4.45 20.81 -15.14
C ARG A 118 -3.51 19.97 -15.99
N GLU A 119 -2.58 19.24 -15.36
CA GLU A 119 -1.56 18.43 -16.07
C GLU A 119 -2.20 17.23 -16.77
N ASN A 120 -3.13 16.55 -16.11
CA ASN A 120 -3.80 15.33 -16.61
C ASN A 120 -5.17 15.60 -17.25
N LYS A 121 -5.59 16.87 -17.36
CA LYS A 121 -6.91 17.26 -17.90
C LYS A 121 -8.08 16.60 -17.17
N LEU A 122 -7.94 16.37 -15.85
CA LEU A 122 -9.02 15.87 -15.01
C LEU A 122 -9.98 17.00 -14.67
N ASP A 123 -11.28 16.69 -14.60
CA ASP A 123 -12.25 17.65 -14.10
C ASP A 123 -12.27 17.64 -12.56
N PRO A 124 -11.83 18.71 -11.90
CA PRO A 124 -11.79 18.77 -10.44
C PRO A 124 -13.17 18.73 -9.78
N LEU A 125 -14.24 18.96 -10.52
CA LEU A 125 -15.60 18.95 -10.00
C LEU A 125 -16.26 17.58 -10.06
N THR A 126 -15.70 16.65 -10.83
CA THR A 126 -16.25 15.28 -11.00
C THR A 126 -15.28 14.20 -10.56
N THR A 127 -13.97 14.50 -10.42
CA THR A 127 -12.99 13.52 -9.99
C THR A 127 -13.29 13.02 -8.57
N THR A 128 -13.48 11.71 -8.43
CA THR A 128 -13.76 11.04 -7.16
C THR A 128 -12.60 10.23 -6.63
N GLY A 129 -12.62 10.01 -5.31
CA GLY A 129 -11.60 9.25 -4.60
C GLY A 129 -12.05 8.86 -3.19
N SER A 130 -11.09 8.50 -2.34
CA SER A 130 -11.37 8.16 -0.94
C SER A 130 -11.78 9.40 -0.13
N TYR A 131 -12.24 9.16 1.09
CA TYR A 131 -12.55 10.23 2.05
C TYR A 131 -11.30 11.08 2.41
N ALA A 132 -10.09 10.57 2.21
CA ALA A 132 -8.85 11.29 2.43
C ALA A 132 -8.27 11.93 1.15
N GLY A 133 -8.95 11.78 0.01
CA GLY A 133 -8.51 12.35 -1.28
C GLY A 133 -7.53 11.48 -2.07
N ALA A 134 -7.38 10.19 -1.71
CA ALA A 134 -6.63 9.23 -2.52
C ALA A 134 -7.43 8.83 -3.76
N MET A 135 -6.75 8.63 -4.90
CA MET A 135 -7.36 8.57 -6.23
C MET A 135 -7.01 7.32 -6.99
N GLY A 136 -7.96 6.89 -7.83
CA GLY A 136 -7.79 5.79 -8.76
C GLY A 136 -7.67 4.41 -8.10
N VAL A 137 -7.37 3.41 -8.90
CA VAL A 137 -7.20 2.02 -8.46
C VAL A 137 -6.05 1.86 -7.45
N PRO A 138 -4.89 2.52 -7.62
CA PRO A 138 -3.77 2.43 -6.68
C PRO A 138 -3.90 3.35 -5.46
N GLN A 139 -4.98 4.12 -5.32
CA GLN A 139 -5.24 5.03 -4.19
C GLN A 139 -4.10 6.02 -3.93
N PHE A 140 -3.55 6.61 -4.99
CA PHE A 140 -2.51 7.62 -4.87
C PHE A 140 -3.04 8.95 -4.35
N MET A 141 -2.36 9.53 -3.36
CA MET A 141 -2.56 10.93 -3.00
C MET A 141 -2.10 11.84 -4.15
N PRO A 142 -2.64 13.06 -4.31
CA PRO A 142 -2.30 13.95 -5.43
C PRO A 142 -0.80 14.17 -5.64
N SER A 143 -0.04 14.36 -4.58
CA SER A 143 1.42 14.49 -4.65
C SER A 143 2.10 13.22 -5.16
N VAL A 144 1.64 12.06 -4.71
CA VAL A 144 2.13 10.75 -5.14
C VAL A 144 1.78 10.50 -6.60
N TYR A 145 0.55 10.83 -7.01
CA TYR A 145 0.11 10.73 -8.40
C TYR A 145 1.02 11.55 -9.33
N ARG A 146 1.24 12.82 -9.01
CA ARG A 146 2.08 13.69 -9.83
C ARG A 146 3.52 13.21 -9.95
N ARG A 147 4.05 12.60 -8.88
CA ARG A 147 5.44 12.17 -8.81
C ARG A 147 5.68 10.81 -9.44
N TYR A 148 4.78 9.85 -9.22
CA TYR A 148 5.04 8.45 -9.52
C TYR A 148 4.14 7.84 -10.60
N ALA A 149 3.02 8.47 -10.97
CA ALA A 149 2.17 7.93 -12.01
C ALA A 149 2.84 7.97 -13.38
N VAL A 150 2.70 6.89 -14.12
CA VAL A 150 3.31 6.65 -15.43
C VAL A 150 2.23 6.54 -16.50
N ASP A 151 2.49 7.05 -17.69
CA ASP A 151 1.75 6.83 -18.93
C ASP A 151 2.44 5.67 -19.67
N ALA A 152 2.00 4.46 -19.42
CA ALA A 152 2.65 3.24 -19.87
C ALA A 152 2.10 2.71 -21.19
N ASP A 153 0.90 3.12 -21.59
CA ASP A 153 0.30 2.83 -22.90
C ASP A 153 0.58 3.93 -23.93
N THR A 154 1.24 5.02 -23.53
CA THR A 154 1.70 6.14 -24.37
C THR A 154 0.57 6.94 -25.03
N ASP A 155 -0.61 6.97 -24.43
CA ASP A 155 -1.77 7.74 -24.92
C ASP A 155 -1.72 9.23 -24.51
N ARG A 156 -0.69 9.65 -23.78
CA ARG A 156 -0.43 10.99 -23.21
C ARG A 156 -1.33 11.36 -22.05
N LYS A 157 -1.81 10.35 -21.35
CA LYS A 157 -2.49 10.49 -20.07
C LYS A 157 -1.84 9.52 -19.07
N ARG A 158 -2.03 9.79 -17.81
CA ARG A 158 -1.72 8.86 -16.74
C ARG A 158 -3.05 8.47 -16.11
N ASP A 159 -3.69 7.42 -16.64
CA ASP A 159 -5.04 7.02 -16.25
C ASP A 159 -4.98 5.93 -15.17
N LEU A 160 -5.18 6.34 -13.92
CA LEU A 160 -5.19 5.42 -12.77
C LEU A 160 -6.58 4.83 -12.47
N TRP A 161 -7.58 5.01 -13.35
CA TRP A 161 -8.91 4.42 -13.19
C TRP A 161 -9.16 3.30 -14.19
N ASP A 162 -8.87 3.54 -15.46
CA ASP A 162 -9.32 2.68 -16.56
C ASP A 162 -8.17 2.06 -17.38
N SER A 163 -6.90 2.53 -17.28
CA SER A 163 -5.76 1.92 -17.96
C SER A 163 -4.99 0.94 -17.05
N PRO A 164 -5.11 -0.39 -17.25
CA PRO A 164 -4.33 -1.37 -16.48
C PRO A 164 -2.82 -1.20 -16.62
N ASP A 165 -2.34 -0.78 -17.80
CA ASP A 165 -0.93 -0.50 -18.04
C ASP A 165 -0.42 0.62 -17.14
N ASP A 166 -1.12 1.77 -17.09
CA ASP A 166 -0.76 2.90 -16.26
C ASP A 166 -0.85 2.57 -14.78
N ILE A 167 -1.90 1.87 -14.36
CA ILE A 167 -2.12 1.44 -12.98
C ILE A 167 -0.97 0.56 -12.51
N LEU A 168 -0.65 -0.50 -13.26
CA LEU A 168 0.41 -1.44 -12.91
C LEU A 168 1.79 -0.79 -12.94
N ALA A 169 2.08 0.00 -13.98
CA ALA A 169 3.36 0.70 -14.11
C ALA A 169 3.54 1.75 -13.01
N SER A 170 2.48 2.46 -12.62
CA SER A 170 2.56 3.45 -11.56
C SER A 170 2.84 2.83 -10.19
N VAL A 171 2.21 1.69 -9.87
CA VAL A 171 2.51 0.92 -8.64
C VAL A 171 3.95 0.39 -8.68
N ALA A 172 4.37 -0.16 -9.81
CA ALA A 172 5.73 -0.68 -9.99
C ALA A 172 6.77 0.43 -9.88
N ASN A 173 6.55 1.57 -10.55
CA ASN A 173 7.42 2.75 -10.46
C ASN A 173 7.54 3.27 -9.03
N TYR A 174 6.42 3.31 -8.29
CA TYR A 174 6.47 3.71 -6.88
C TYR A 174 7.40 2.82 -6.07
N LEU A 175 7.26 1.49 -6.15
CA LEU A 175 8.11 0.55 -5.42
C LEU A 175 9.57 0.63 -5.87
N HIS A 176 9.82 0.74 -7.17
CA HIS A 176 11.14 0.90 -7.77
C HIS A 176 11.85 2.16 -7.25
N GLU A 177 11.19 3.31 -7.30
CA GLU A 177 11.74 4.60 -6.82
C GLU A 177 12.02 4.62 -5.31
N TRP A 178 11.33 3.79 -4.53
CA TRP A 178 11.61 3.57 -3.12
C TRP A 178 12.68 2.51 -2.86
N GLY A 179 13.33 1.99 -3.92
CA GLY A 179 14.49 1.10 -3.83
C GLY A 179 14.14 -0.38 -3.74
N TRP A 180 13.03 -0.81 -4.34
CA TRP A 180 12.73 -2.24 -4.42
C TRP A 180 13.92 -3.03 -4.98
N THR A 181 14.35 -4.06 -4.26
CA THR A 181 15.48 -4.91 -4.63
C THR A 181 14.96 -6.23 -5.24
N PRO A 182 15.22 -6.49 -6.53
CA PRO A 182 14.74 -7.70 -7.19
C PRO A 182 15.22 -8.98 -6.51
N GLY A 183 14.31 -9.93 -6.29
CA GLY A 183 14.63 -11.24 -5.71
C GLY A 183 15.02 -11.24 -4.23
N ALA A 184 15.14 -10.06 -3.60
CA ALA A 184 15.42 -9.99 -2.18
C ALA A 184 14.21 -10.41 -1.33
N PRO A 185 14.41 -11.00 -0.15
CA PRO A 185 13.33 -11.36 0.74
C PRO A 185 12.54 -10.13 1.18
N VAL A 186 11.25 -10.32 1.43
CA VAL A 186 10.35 -9.24 1.87
C VAL A 186 9.97 -9.42 3.32
N LEU A 187 9.48 -10.60 3.69
CA LEU A 187 8.97 -10.93 5.01
C LEU A 187 9.32 -12.37 5.36
N ALA A 188 9.71 -12.64 6.58
CA ALA A 188 9.95 -14.00 7.09
C ALA A 188 9.20 -14.25 8.40
N GLU A 189 8.84 -15.51 8.62
CA GLU A 189 8.35 -16.00 9.92
C GLU A 189 9.50 -16.05 10.92
N THR A 190 9.15 -16.04 12.21
CA THR A 190 10.12 -16.19 13.29
C THR A 190 9.66 -17.22 14.28
N SER A 191 10.62 -17.87 14.95
CA SER A 191 10.39 -18.59 16.19
C SER A 191 11.13 -17.89 17.33
N LEU A 192 10.50 -17.87 18.51
CA LEU A 192 11.09 -17.29 19.73
C LEU A 192 11.62 -18.39 20.63
N ASP A 193 12.84 -18.24 21.13
CA ASP A 193 13.25 -18.95 22.33
C ASP A 193 12.42 -18.43 23.53
N PRO A 194 12.04 -19.31 24.48
CA PRO A 194 11.18 -18.93 25.58
C PRO A 194 11.89 -18.08 26.66
N ASP A 195 12.74 -17.14 26.27
CA ASP A 195 13.38 -16.22 27.22
C ASP A 195 12.44 -15.03 27.49
N PRO A 196 11.84 -14.93 28.69
CA PRO A 196 10.92 -13.86 29.03
C PRO A 196 11.56 -12.49 29.22
N SER A 197 12.88 -12.37 29.12
CA SER A 197 13.61 -11.09 29.33
C SER A 197 13.66 -10.21 28.10
N PHE A 198 13.24 -10.70 26.93
CA PHE A 198 13.26 -9.94 25.68
C PHE A 198 12.06 -8.99 25.60
N GLN A 199 12.32 -7.69 25.74
CA GLN A 199 11.36 -6.64 25.46
C GLN A 199 11.58 -6.13 24.03
N ILE A 200 10.64 -6.44 23.15
CA ILE A 200 10.67 -5.97 21.76
C ILE A 200 10.11 -4.54 21.72
N GLU A 201 10.95 -3.56 21.49
CA GLU A 201 10.52 -2.20 21.20
C GLU A 201 10.12 -2.07 19.72
N MET A 202 8.82 -2.15 19.45
CA MET A 202 8.24 -2.01 18.10
C MET A 202 7.71 -0.60 17.88
N HIS A 203 8.61 0.39 17.84
CA HIS A 203 8.17 1.80 17.80
C HIS A 203 8.19 2.45 16.42
N ASN A 204 8.87 1.86 15.45
CA ASN A 204 8.94 2.40 14.09
C ASN A 204 9.04 1.27 13.06
N LEU A 205 8.95 1.64 11.77
CA LEU A 205 9.08 0.72 10.64
C LEU A 205 10.44 0.84 9.95
N GLU A 206 11.44 1.37 10.67
CA GLU A 206 12.81 1.49 10.17
C GLU A 206 13.58 0.18 10.40
N LEU A 207 14.54 -0.12 9.52
CA LEU A 207 15.39 -1.30 9.61
C LEU A 207 16.51 -1.06 10.65
N ASN A 208 16.16 -1.07 11.92
CA ASN A 208 17.02 -0.73 13.03
C ASN A 208 17.65 -1.93 13.74
N GLU A 209 17.33 -3.16 13.31
CA GLU A 209 17.90 -4.40 13.78
C GLU A 209 18.65 -5.12 12.66
N THR A 210 19.39 -6.17 13.01
CA THR A 210 19.93 -7.15 12.07
C THR A 210 19.44 -8.55 12.44
N VAL A 211 19.52 -9.48 11.50
CA VAL A 211 19.21 -10.89 11.77
C VAL A 211 20.04 -11.43 12.93
N GLY A 212 21.32 -11.06 12.99
CA GLY A 212 22.23 -11.46 14.06
C GLY A 212 21.89 -10.83 15.41
N SER A 213 21.51 -9.54 15.46
CA SER A 213 21.09 -8.91 16.71
C SER A 213 19.83 -9.54 17.27
N LEU A 214 18.85 -9.82 16.42
CA LEU A 214 17.64 -10.56 16.79
C LEU A 214 17.95 -11.95 17.30
N GLY A 215 18.88 -12.68 16.62
CA GLY A 215 19.34 -14.01 17.06
C GLY A 215 20.00 -13.99 18.44
N ALA A 216 20.77 -12.96 18.75
CA ALA A 216 21.40 -12.80 20.08
C ALA A 216 20.35 -12.60 21.20
N HIS A 217 19.13 -12.17 20.84
CA HIS A 217 17.98 -11.99 21.73
C HIS A 217 16.97 -13.16 21.68
N GLY A 218 17.34 -14.29 21.07
CA GLY A 218 16.49 -15.48 21.02
C GLY A 218 15.39 -15.44 19.93
N VAL A 219 15.49 -14.53 18.95
CA VAL A 219 14.58 -14.49 17.80
C VAL A 219 15.23 -15.18 16.62
N LYS A 220 14.77 -16.38 16.28
CA LYS A 220 15.24 -17.12 15.09
C LYS A 220 14.44 -16.68 13.86
N VAL A 221 15.10 -16.13 12.87
CA VAL A 221 14.51 -15.72 11.59
C VAL A 221 14.54 -16.89 10.61
N GLU A 222 13.39 -17.21 10.01
CA GLU A 222 13.24 -18.30 9.04
C GLU A 222 13.58 -17.81 7.61
N ALA A 223 14.84 -17.40 7.41
CA ALA A 223 15.35 -16.98 6.11
C ALA A 223 16.84 -17.30 5.98
N ASP A 224 17.28 -17.66 4.79
CA ASP A 224 18.70 -17.87 4.46
C ASP A 224 19.31 -16.54 4.00
N VAL A 225 19.76 -15.75 4.97
CA VAL A 225 20.36 -14.42 4.77
C VAL A 225 21.54 -14.21 5.71
N ALA A 226 22.41 -13.26 5.38
CA ALA A 226 23.56 -12.94 6.20
C ALA A 226 23.16 -12.36 7.58
N PRO A 227 23.90 -12.62 8.67
CA PRO A 227 23.57 -12.13 10.00
C PRO A 227 23.55 -10.60 10.14
N ASP A 228 24.25 -9.88 9.29
CA ASP A 228 24.32 -8.41 9.25
C ASP A 228 23.20 -7.79 8.40
N THR A 229 22.30 -8.60 7.82
CA THR A 229 21.17 -8.13 7.03
C THR A 229 20.25 -7.24 7.89
N PRO A 230 20.01 -5.97 7.48
CA PRO A 230 19.13 -5.05 8.20
C PRO A 230 17.67 -5.50 8.11
N VAL A 231 16.97 -5.43 9.24
CA VAL A 231 15.59 -5.89 9.38
C VAL A 231 14.79 -5.04 10.36
N VAL A 232 13.47 -5.19 10.32
CA VAL A 232 12.55 -4.72 11.34
C VAL A 232 11.72 -5.87 11.89
N LEU A 233 11.64 -5.98 13.21
CA LEU A 233 10.74 -6.93 13.87
C LEU A 233 9.34 -6.32 13.99
N VAL A 234 8.31 -7.05 13.58
CA VAL A 234 6.92 -6.59 13.62
C VAL A 234 6.03 -7.60 14.33
N SER A 235 5.04 -7.09 15.08
CA SER A 235 4.04 -7.94 15.72
C SER A 235 3.09 -8.52 14.69
N ALA A 236 2.90 -9.84 14.75
CA ALA A 236 1.94 -10.61 13.97
C ALA A 236 1.04 -11.43 14.91
N GLU A 237 0.52 -10.79 15.97
CA GLU A 237 -0.31 -11.39 17.01
C GLU A 237 -1.38 -12.30 16.43
N GLN A 238 -1.42 -13.54 16.91
CA GLN A 238 -2.39 -14.57 16.55
C GLN A 238 -3.50 -14.67 17.61
N ARG A 239 -4.55 -15.47 17.36
CA ARG A 239 -5.65 -15.69 18.30
C ARG A 239 -5.22 -16.38 19.60
N ASP A 240 -4.19 -17.21 19.50
CA ASP A 240 -3.64 -18.06 20.56
C ASP A 240 -2.40 -17.45 21.24
N GLY A 241 -1.97 -16.26 20.83
CA GLY A 241 -0.88 -15.58 21.50
C GLY A 241 -0.03 -14.68 20.61
N PRO A 242 1.04 -14.11 21.19
CA PRO A 242 1.96 -13.25 20.48
C PRO A 242 2.74 -14.06 19.43
N ALA A 243 2.82 -13.50 18.23
CA ALA A 243 3.68 -13.96 17.15
C ALA A 243 4.36 -12.75 16.51
N TYR A 244 5.50 -12.99 15.88
CA TYR A 244 6.31 -11.95 15.27
C TYR A 244 6.76 -12.38 13.89
N ARG A 245 7.05 -11.39 13.05
CA ARG A 245 7.66 -11.56 11.74
C ARG A 245 8.81 -10.57 11.56
N VAL A 246 9.68 -10.87 10.64
CA VAL A 246 10.80 -9.99 10.30
C VAL A 246 10.62 -9.45 8.91
N GLY A 247 10.55 -8.12 8.80
CA GLY A 247 10.52 -7.39 7.54
C GLY A 247 11.93 -7.02 7.09
N PHE A 248 12.24 -7.26 5.81
CA PHE A 248 13.47 -6.87 5.13
C PHE A 248 13.32 -5.54 4.40
N HIS A 249 14.32 -5.17 3.58
CA HIS A 249 14.29 -3.92 2.83
C HIS A 249 13.04 -3.76 1.95
N ASN A 250 12.63 -4.79 1.23
CA ASN A 250 11.41 -4.71 0.40
C ASN A 250 10.12 -4.57 1.23
N PHE A 251 10.10 -5.08 2.45
CA PHE A 251 9.01 -4.82 3.39
C PHE A 251 8.96 -3.33 3.78
N TYR A 252 10.12 -2.75 4.09
CA TYR A 252 10.24 -1.31 4.33
C TYR A 252 9.71 -0.52 3.13
N VAL A 253 10.06 -0.90 1.89
CA VAL A 253 9.54 -0.25 0.67
C VAL A 253 8.00 -0.30 0.62
N ILE A 254 7.38 -1.46 0.91
CA ILE A 254 5.91 -1.57 0.98
C ILE A 254 5.33 -0.65 2.06
N THR A 255 6.00 -0.48 3.21
CA THR A 255 5.53 0.43 4.26
C THR A 255 5.56 1.91 3.85
N ARG A 256 6.26 2.28 2.76
CA ARG A 256 6.22 3.65 2.21
C ARG A 256 4.92 3.94 1.45
N TYR A 257 4.29 2.88 0.92
CA TYR A 257 2.97 2.99 0.29
C TYR A 257 1.88 3.33 1.32
N ASN A 258 1.86 2.58 2.41
CA ASN A 258 1.05 2.87 3.60
C ASN A 258 1.88 2.58 4.86
N HIS A 259 2.06 3.58 5.72
CA HIS A 259 2.93 3.52 6.89
C HIS A 259 2.33 2.66 8.02
N SER A 260 2.18 1.35 7.74
CA SER A 260 1.57 0.36 8.62
C SER A 260 2.21 -1.02 8.42
N ALA A 261 2.72 -1.63 9.49
CA ALA A 261 3.21 -3.01 9.45
C ALA A 261 2.10 -3.99 9.05
N ARG A 262 0.88 -3.77 9.54
CA ARG A 262 -0.29 -4.62 9.21
C ARG A 262 -0.62 -4.57 7.72
N TYR A 263 -0.59 -3.38 7.13
CA TYR A 263 -0.75 -3.21 5.69
C TYR A 263 0.31 -4.00 4.92
N ALA A 264 1.58 -3.79 5.24
CA ALA A 264 2.68 -4.44 4.54
C ALA A 264 2.65 -5.97 4.69
N MET A 265 2.37 -6.50 5.89
CA MET A 265 2.16 -7.93 6.11
C MET A 265 0.98 -8.48 5.29
N THR A 266 -0.13 -7.73 5.20
CA THR A 266 -1.29 -8.12 4.39
C THR A 266 -0.95 -8.18 2.90
N VAL A 267 -0.21 -7.18 2.40
CA VAL A 267 0.28 -7.20 1.01
C VAL A 267 1.12 -8.44 0.76
N CYS A 268 2.03 -8.81 1.67
CA CYS A 268 2.87 -10.00 1.55
C CYS A 268 2.04 -11.30 1.55
N ASP A 269 1.12 -11.45 2.52
CA ASP A 269 0.27 -12.64 2.63
C ASP A 269 -0.63 -12.81 1.40
N LEU A 270 -1.24 -11.72 0.94
CA LEU A 270 -2.11 -11.74 -0.24
C LEU A 270 -1.31 -12.02 -1.52
N ALA A 271 -0.11 -11.45 -1.67
CA ALA A 271 0.78 -11.71 -2.80
C ALA A 271 1.13 -13.20 -2.89
N THR A 272 1.53 -13.81 -1.77
CA THR A 272 1.84 -15.24 -1.69
C THR A 272 0.62 -16.10 -2.05
N ALA A 273 -0.55 -15.76 -1.53
CA ALA A 273 -1.77 -16.54 -1.79
C ALA A 273 -2.22 -16.43 -3.26
N ILE A 274 -2.14 -15.25 -3.87
CA ILE A 274 -2.47 -15.05 -5.29
C ILE A 274 -1.49 -15.82 -6.18
N ALA A 275 -0.18 -15.70 -5.93
CA ALA A 275 0.84 -16.39 -6.72
C ALA A 275 0.66 -17.92 -6.64
N ALA A 276 0.42 -18.47 -5.44
CA ALA A 276 0.15 -19.88 -5.25
C ALA A 276 -1.10 -20.34 -6.03
N HIS A 277 -2.16 -19.54 -6.05
CA HIS A 277 -3.39 -19.84 -6.78
C HIS A 277 -3.17 -19.82 -8.29
N VAL A 278 -2.46 -18.82 -8.81
CA VAL A 278 -2.13 -18.72 -10.26
C VAL A 278 -1.26 -19.89 -10.72
N HIS A 279 -0.24 -20.25 -9.92
CA HIS A 279 0.68 -21.34 -10.28
C HIS A 279 0.01 -22.72 -10.17
N ALA A 280 -0.91 -22.93 -9.23
CA ALA A 280 -1.67 -24.17 -9.13
C ALA A 280 -2.67 -24.38 -10.28
N ALA A 281 -3.12 -23.28 -10.91
CA ALA A 281 -4.03 -23.32 -12.07
C ALA A 281 -3.29 -23.39 -13.43
N ALA A 282 -1.96 -23.23 -13.42
CA ALA A 282 -1.15 -23.39 -14.64
C ALA A 282 -1.08 -24.87 -15.02
N PRO A 283 -1.33 -25.25 -16.31
CA PRO A 283 -1.36 -26.64 -16.78
C PRO A 283 0.01 -27.31 -16.76
#